data_d430e47e0a5be8c399a75d92413c1043
#
_entry.id   d430e47e0a5be8c399a75d92413c1043
#
_cell.length_a   1.000
_cell.length_b   1.000
_cell.length_c   1.000
_cell.angle_alpha   90.00
_cell.angle_beta   90.00
_cell.angle_gamma   90.00
#
_symmetry.space_group_name_H-M   'P 1'
#
loop_
_entity.id
_entity.type
_entity.pdbx_description
1 polymer ?
#
loop_
_entity_poly.entity_id
_entity_poly.type
_entity_poly.pdbx_seq_one_letter_code
_entity_poly.pdbx_strand_id
1 'polypeptide(L)'
;NKIVPYYYYRYTATGANSSASGCGNDTASERYMFGKFMVDSVSYWAEEYDLDGFRFDLMGLHDLATMQEVENAVHAINPEAIIYGEGWTMGSTIDGSPMANQGQISKIEPLEGAIGGIAVFNDTIRDGLKGSVFTATSKGYISGNGNGSFPSVLFGIKGGAGTGFSWEVKNGMVVNYMSAHDNNTLWDKLILSNGDNTVEERLAMNRLGATLLMISKGTVFFQAGEEMLRTKDGDENSYKSGDAINNIDWSVLKEGSNEYEMMRYYQGLI
;
A
#
# COMPACT_ATOMS: atom_id res chain seq x y z
N ASN A 1 -22.90 5.09 15.17
CA ASN A 1 -24.02 4.19 14.91
C ASN A 1 -25.00 4.07 16.09
N LYS A 2 -24.55 4.28 17.33
CA LYS A 2 -25.43 4.30 18.51
C LYS A 2 -26.35 5.53 18.54
N ILE A 3 -25.91 6.66 17.97
CA ILE A 3 -26.66 7.92 17.93
C ILE A 3 -27.61 7.94 16.73
N VAL A 4 -27.10 7.59 15.55
CA VAL A 4 -27.88 7.50 14.30
C VAL A 4 -27.70 6.09 13.71
N PRO A 5 -28.57 5.15 14.07
CA PRO A 5 -28.51 3.78 13.55
C PRO A 5 -28.59 3.76 12.01
N TYR A 6 -27.88 2.83 11.39
CA TYR A 6 -27.89 2.59 9.94
C TYR A 6 -27.40 3.75 9.06
N TYR A 7 -26.77 4.76 9.63
CA TYR A 7 -26.29 5.91 8.85
C TYR A 7 -24.81 5.78 8.42
N TYR A 8 -23.93 5.42 9.35
CA TYR A 8 -22.46 5.53 9.14
C TYR A 8 -21.82 4.30 8.49
N TYR A 9 -22.56 3.20 8.42
CA TYR A 9 -22.09 1.95 7.81
C TYR A 9 -22.98 1.53 6.65
N ARG A 10 -22.41 0.74 5.73
CA ARG A 10 -23.15 0.09 4.66
C ARG A 10 -23.82 -1.17 5.18
N TYR A 11 -24.99 -1.46 4.67
CA TYR A 11 -25.79 -2.61 5.06
C TYR A 11 -26.24 -3.40 3.83
N THR A 12 -26.33 -4.72 4.00
CA THR A 12 -26.93 -5.62 3.00
C THR A 12 -28.44 -5.42 2.93
N ALA A 13 -29.06 -5.96 1.90
CA ALA A 13 -30.54 -5.95 1.77
C ALA A 13 -31.27 -6.63 2.95
N THR A 14 -30.58 -7.50 3.68
CA THR A 14 -31.12 -8.18 4.88
C THR A 14 -30.89 -7.40 6.18
N GLY A 15 -30.25 -6.23 6.12
CA GLY A 15 -29.96 -5.39 7.29
C GLY A 15 -28.70 -5.79 8.07
N ALA A 16 -27.94 -6.77 7.58
CA ALA A 16 -26.61 -7.08 8.14
C ALA A 16 -25.58 -6.06 7.68
N ASN A 17 -24.52 -5.85 8.45
CA ASN A 17 -23.40 -5.00 8.02
C ASN A 17 -22.77 -5.55 6.72
N SER A 18 -22.48 -4.68 5.77
CA SER A 18 -21.62 -5.00 4.64
C SER A 18 -20.19 -5.24 5.15
N SER A 19 -19.52 -6.23 4.59
CA SER A 19 -18.14 -6.60 4.98
C SER A 19 -17.29 -6.91 3.75
N ALA A 20 -17.30 -6.03 2.75
CA ALA A 20 -16.43 -6.14 1.59
C ALA A 20 -14.94 -5.97 1.98
N SER A 21 -14.67 -5.25 3.07
CA SER A 21 -13.36 -5.13 3.71
C SER A 21 -12.82 -6.43 4.30
N GLY A 22 -13.71 -7.40 4.61
CA GLY A 22 -13.37 -8.54 5.47
C GLY A 22 -13.27 -8.21 6.97
N CYS A 23 -13.47 -6.94 7.37
CA CYS A 23 -13.31 -6.45 8.74
C CYS A 23 -14.63 -6.38 9.53
N GLY A 24 -15.74 -6.89 8.99
CA GLY A 24 -17.03 -6.98 9.65
C GLY A 24 -18.00 -5.82 9.40
N ASN A 25 -17.54 -4.71 8.87
CA ASN A 25 -18.35 -3.58 8.43
C ASN A 25 -17.60 -2.69 7.44
N ASP A 26 -18.36 -2.00 6.58
CA ASP A 26 -17.81 -1.01 5.65
C ASP A 26 -18.42 0.35 5.99
N THR A 27 -17.59 1.38 6.05
CA THR A 27 -18.01 2.75 6.29
C THR A 27 -18.65 3.35 5.05
N ALA A 28 -19.74 4.13 5.24
CA ALA A 28 -20.50 4.75 4.16
C ALA A 28 -20.04 6.20 3.93
N SER A 29 -18.89 6.37 3.26
CA SER A 29 -18.30 7.69 2.98
C SER A 29 -19.17 8.56 2.09
N GLU A 30 -19.98 7.94 1.22
CA GLU A 30 -21.01 8.59 0.39
C GLU A 30 -22.14 9.26 1.21
N ARG A 31 -22.22 8.99 2.51
CA ARG A 31 -23.13 9.68 3.42
C ARG A 31 -22.52 11.00 3.88
N TYR A 32 -23.23 12.10 3.66
CA TYR A 32 -22.76 13.46 3.91
C TYR A 32 -22.03 13.65 5.24
N MET A 33 -22.60 13.19 6.36
CA MET A 33 -21.98 13.38 7.69
C MET A 33 -20.74 12.51 7.89
N PHE A 34 -20.60 11.37 7.20
CA PHE A 34 -19.40 10.58 7.28
C PHE A 34 -18.29 11.18 6.39
N GLY A 35 -18.63 11.58 5.16
CA GLY A 35 -17.71 12.33 4.30
C GLY A 35 -17.20 13.60 4.98
N LYS A 36 -18.12 14.40 5.56
CA LYS A 36 -17.74 15.58 6.36
C LYS A 36 -16.81 15.23 7.52
N PHE A 37 -17.07 14.13 8.25
CA PHE A 37 -16.19 13.70 9.34
C PHE A 37 -14.78 13.37 8.82
N MET A 38 -14.65 12.73 7.66
CA MET A 38 -13.34 12.42 7.05
C MET A 38 -12.60 13.71 6.71
N VAL A 39 -13.25 14.64 6.00
CA VAL A 39 -12.66 15.93 5.60
C VAL A 39 -12.27 16.76 6.81
N ASP A 40 -13.18 16.95 7.77
CA ASP A 40 -12.89 17.74 9.00
C ASP A 40 -11.73 17.11 9.79
N SER A 41 -11.66 15.77 9.84
CA SER A 41 -10.60 15.07 10.57
C SER A 41 -9.23 15.29 9.95
N VAL A 42 -9.08 15.12 8.63
CA VAL A 42 -7.77 15.33 7.97
C VAL A 42 -7.35 16.79 8.01
N SER A 43 -8.31 17.73 7.85
CA SER A 43 -8.04 19.16 7.97
C SER A 43 -7.52 19.51 9.36
N TYR A 44 -8.20 19.03 10.41
CA TYR A 44 -7.77 19.25 11.80
C TYR A 44 -6.35 18.74 12.06
N TRP A 45 -6.02 17.53 11.62
CA TRP A 45 -4.69 16.97 11.81
C TRP A 45 -3.63 17.69 10.98
N ALA A 46 -3.95 18.15 9.77
CA ALA A 46 -3.03 18.93 8.95
C ALA A 46 -2.76 20.32 9.59
N GLU A 47 -3.81 21.03 10.05
CA GLU A 47 -3.68 22.37 10.61
C GLU A 47 -3.06 22.40 12.01
N GLU A 48 -3.52 21.51 12.91
CA GLU A 48 -3.14 21.57 14.33
C GLU A 48 -1.83 20.84 14.64
N TYR A 49 -1.44 19.88 13.80
CA TYR A 49 -0.26 19.04 14.03
C TYR A 49 0.77 19.10 12.92
N ASP A 50 0.59 19.95 11.91
CA ASP A 50 1.50 20.10 10.76
C ASP A 50 1.82 18.75 10.08
N LEU A 51 0.81 17.89 9.88
CA LEU A 51 1.03 16.61 9.22
C LEU A 51 1.27 16.81 7.72
N ASP A 52 2.35 16.21 7.24
CA ASP A 52 2.78 16.28 5.84
C ASP A 52 2.07 15.27 4.91
N GLY A 53 1.08 14.55 5.40
CA GLY A 53 0.31 13.63 4.57
C GLY A 53 -0.55 12.62 5.33
N PHE A 54 -1.30 11.84 4.55
CA PHE A 54 -2.26 10.86 5.07
C PHE A 54 -2.25 9.58 4.27
N ARG A 55 -2.25 8.46 4.96
CA ARG A 55 -2.44 7.13 4.39
C ARG A 55 -3.82 6.59 4.75
N PHE A 56 -4.58 6.17 3.74
CA PHE A 56 -5.90 5.59 3.92
C PHE A 56 -5.85 4.07 3.77
N ASP A 57 -6.15 3.40 4.86
CA ASP A 57 -6.38 1.95 4.87
C ASP A 57 -7.66 1.67 4.07
N LEU A 58 -7.64 0.65 3.21
CA LEU A 58 -8.80 0.27 2.39
C LEU A 58 -9.47 1.46 1.67
N MET A 59 -8.67 2.41 1.19
CA MET A 59 -9.15 3.61 0.49
C MET A 59 -10.15 3.30 -0.63
N GLY A 60 -9.96 2.18 -1.31
CA GLY A 60 -10.84 1.71 -2.38
C GLY A 60 -12.28 1.42 -1.94
N LEU A 61 -12.58 1.43 -0.65
CA LEU A 61 -13.94 1.35 -0.10
C LEU A 61 -14.62 2.72 0.07
N HIS A 62 -13.88 3.82 -0.02
CA HIS A 62 -14.48 5.16 0.02
C HIS A 62 -14.98 5.58 -1.36
N ASP A 63 -15.99 6.43 -1.38
CA ASP A 63 -16.45 7.01 -2.64
C ASP A 63 -15.47 8.05 -3.17
N LEU A 64 -15.46 8.18 -4.49
CA LEU A 64 -14.51 9.04 -5.19
C LEU A 64 -14.71 10.53 -4.87
N ALA A 65 -15.96 10.96 -4.68
CA ALA A 65 -16.27 12.36 -4.40
C ALA A 65 -15.75 12.78 -3.01
N THR A 66 -15.96 11.97 -1.98
CA THR A 66 -15.39 12.23 -0.66
C THR A 66 -13.86 12.27 -0.68
N MET A 67 -13.22 11.38 -1.44
CA MET A 67 -11.76 11.42 -1.57
C MET A 67 -11.27 12.65 -2.34
N GLN A 68 -12.04 13.17 -3.31
CA GLN A 68 -11.75 14.46 -3.94
C GLN A 68 -11.86 15.62 -2.94
N GLU A 69 -12.86 15.61 -2.06
CA GLU A 69 -12.99 16.63 -1.01
C GLU A 69 -11.85 16.56 -0.01
N VAL A 70 -11.38 15.36 0.36
CA VAL A 70 -10.20 15.14 1.20
C VAL A 70 -8.97 15.73 0.53
N GLU A 71 -8.75 15.44 -0.74
CA GLU A 71 -7.62 15.96 -1.53
C GLU A 71 -7.61 17.50 -1.53
N ASN A 72 -8.74 18.10 -1.88
CA ASN A 72 -8.90 19.56 -1.92
C ASN A 72 -8.63 20.20 -0.54
N ALA A 73 -9.15 19.62 0.53
CA ALA A 73 -9.02 20.16 1.87
C ALA A 73 -7.58 20.08 2.39
N VAL A 74 -6.90 18.97 2.19
CA VAL A 74 -5.52 18.79 2.63
C VAL A 74 -4.57 19.68 1.83
N HIS A 75 -4.69 19.71 0.50
CA HIS A 75 -3.82 20.52 -0.34
C HIS A 75 -4.11 22.02 -0.26
N ALA A 76 -5.28 22.44 0.20
CA ALA A 76 -5.54 23.83 0.53
C ALA A 76 -4.74 24.30 1.77
N ILE A 77 -4.39 23.38 2.67
CA ILE A 77 -3.58 23.63 3.86
C ILE A 77 -2.09 23.47 3.55
N ASN A 78 -1.72 22.33 2.96
CA ASN A 78 -0.34 22.02 2.56
C ASN A 78 -0.31 21.45 1.14
N PRO A 79 0.04 22.25 0.12
CA PRO A 79 0.10 21.80 -1.27
C PRO A 79 1.13 20.71 -1.56
N GLU A 80 2.07 20.48 -0.63
CA GLU A 80 3.12 19.46 -0.73
C GLU A 80 2.75 18.16 0.01
N ALA A 81 1.58 18.11 0.66
CA ALA A 81 1.16 16.94 1.43
C ALA A 81 1.05 15.68 0.56
N ILE A 82 1.46 14.55 1.12
CA ILE A 82 1.39 13.26 0.44
C ILE A 82 0.09 12.54 0.85
N ILE A 83 -0.80 12.29 -0.10
CA ILE A 83 -2.03 11.55 0.13
C ILE A 83 -1.98 10.24 -0.66
N TYR A 84 -2.15 9.11 0.02
CA TYR A 84 -2.12 7.81 -0.62
C TYR A 84 -2.93 6.77 0.13
N GLY A 85 -3.20 5.64 -0.50
CA GLY A 85 -3.91 4.57 0.17
C GLY A 85 -4.03 3.29 -0.62
N GLU A 86 -4.75 2.34 -0.03
CA GLU A 86 -5.04 1.04 -0.62
C GLU A 86 -6.25 1.14 -1.55
N GLY A 87 -5.98 1.29 -2.83
CA GLY A 87 -7.01 1.43 -3.87
C GLY A 87 -7.57 0.09 -4.36
N TRP A 88 -7.78 -0.87 -3.49
CA TRP A 88 -8.30 -2.18 -3.88
C TRP A 88 -9.73 -2.09 -4.40
N THR A 89 -10.04 -2.91 -5.41
CA THR A 89 -11.41 -3.00 -5.94
C THR A 89 -12.22 -3.98 -5.09
N MET A 90 -13.07 -3.46 -4.22
CA MET A 90 -13.93 -4.24 -3.33
C MET A 90 -15.21 -3.49 -3.01
N GLY A 91 -16.31 -4.25 -2.84
CA GLY A 91 -17.60 -3.71 -2.44
C GLY A 91 -18.20 -2.73 -3.44
N SER A 92 -19.16 -1.97 -2.95
CA SER A 92 -19.86 -0.90 -3.68
C SER A 92 -20.44 0.11 -2.70
N THR A 93 -20.62 1.35 -3.14
CA THR A 93 -21.38 2.37 -2.43
C THR A 93 -22.88 2.02 -2.39
N ILE A 94 -23.63 2.63 -1.46
CA ILE A 94 -25.07 2.40 -1.32
C ILE A 94 -25.85 2.95 -2.52
N ASP A 95 -25.39 4.08 -3.05
CA ASP A 95 -26.04 4.83 -4.13
C ASP A 95 -25.46 4.53 -5.53
N GLY A 96 -24.48 3.64 -5.62
CA GLY A 96 -23.82 3.28 -6.87
C GLY A 96 -22.78 4.30 -7.36
N SER A 97 -22.40 5.29 -6.54
CA SER A 97 -21.35 6.24 -6.88
C SER A 97 -19.99 5.56 -7.08
N PRO A 98 -19.10 6.11 -7.91
CA PRO A 98 -17.77 5.56 -8.12
C PRO A 98 -16.95 5.50 -6.83
N MET A 99 -16.10 4.47 -6.70
CA MET A 99 -15.23 4.26 -5.56
C MET A 99 -13.79 4.66 -5.89
N ALA A 100 -13.03 5.08 -4.86
CA ALA A 100 -11.64 5.54 -4.99
C ALA A 100 -10.66 4.36 -5.10
N ASN A 101 -10.92 3.43 -6.00
CA ASN A 101 -10.05 2.30 -6.29
C ASN A 101 -9.06 2.61 -7.43
N GLN A 102 -8.09 1.72 -7.63
CA GLN A 102 -7.03 1.85 -8.64
C GLN A 102 -7.58 2.23 -10.03
N GLY A 103 -8.70 1.64 -10.45
CA GLY A 103 -9.31 1.90 -11.76
C GLY A 103 -10.01 3.25 -11.90
N GLN A 104 -10.23 3.97 -10.80
CA GLN A 104 -10.99 5.22 -10.77
C GLN A 104 -10.17 6.41 -10.23
N ILE A 105 -9.09 6.15 -9.49
CA ILE A 105 -8.34 7.20 -8.77
C ILE A 105 -7.78 8.28 -9.69
N SER A 106 -7.47 7.95 -10.93
CA SER A 106 -7.01 8.92 -11.95
C SER A 106 -8.05 9.96 -12.35
N LYS A 107 -9.29 9.82 -11.86
CA LYS A 107 -10.38 10.82 -12.02
C LYS A 107 -10.37 11.91 -10.95
N ILE A 108 -9.61 11.71 -9.87
CA ILE A 108 -9.36 12.77 -8.89
C ILE A 108 -8.46 13.80 -9.56
N GLU A 109 -8.89 15.05 -9.54
CA GLU A 109 -8.11 16.15 -10.07
C GLU A 109 -7.39 16.86 -8.90
N PRO A 110 -6.04 16.93 -8.96
CA PRO A 110 -5.29 17.65 -7.95
C PRO A 110 -5.72 19.11 -7.84
N LEU A 111 -5.76 19.64 -6.62
CA LEU A 111 -6.01 21.07 -6.39
C LEU A 111 -4.96 21.90 -7.12
N GLU A 112 -5.35 23.04 -7.69
CA GLU A 112 -4.43 23.94 -8.38
C GLU A 112 -3.30 24.38 -7.44
N GLY A 113 -2.06 24.12 -7.87
CA GLY A 113 -0.85 24.40 -7.07
C GLY A 113 -0.36 23.22 -6.21
N ALA A 114 -1.12 22.13 -6.09
CA ALA A 114 -0.64 20.93 -5.43
C ALA A 114 0.43 20.22 -6.27
N ILE A 115 1.42 19.59 -5.60
CA ILE A 115 2.49 18.84 -6.28
C ILE A 115 1.98 17.55 -6.92
N GLY A 116 0.92 16.95 -6.37
CA GLY A 116 0.32 15.72 -6.88
C GLY A 116 -1.11 15.58 -6.41
N GLY A 117 -1.75 14.47 -6.77
CA GLY A 117 -3.05 14.09 -6.25
C GLY A 117 -2.93 12.89 -5.31
N ILE A 118 -3.94 12.03 -5.30
CA ILE A 118 -3.93 10.82 -4.46
C ILE A 118 -3.21 9.68 -5.17
N ALA A 119 -2.21 9.10 -4.51
CA ALA A 119 -1.50 7.93 -4.99
C ALA A 119 -2.10 6.61 -4.44
N VAL A 120 -1.88 5.52 -5.15
CA VAL A 120 -2.35 4.18 -4.74
C VAL A 120 -1.20 3.20 -4.64
N PHE A 121 -1.30 2.27 -3.70
CA PHE A 121 -0.39 1.14 -3.63
C PHE A 121 -0.44 0.29 -4.90
N ASN A 122 0.73 -0.03 -5.43
CA ASN A 122 0.91 -0.79 -6.66
C ASN A 122 1.14 -2.28 -6.35
N ASP A 123 0.07 -3.05 -6.24
CA ASP A 123 0.15 -4.50 -6.06
C ASP A 123 0.70 -5.23 -7.28
N THR A 124 0.59 -4.63 -8.48
CA THR A 124 1.12 -5.20 -9.71
C THR A 124 2.65 -5.33 -9.65
N ILE A 125 3.39 -4.28 -9.22
CA ILE A 125 4.85 -4.39 -9.06
C ILE A 125 5.20 -5.25 -7.86
N ARG A 126 4.45 -5.17 -6.75
CA ARG A 126 4.66 -5.99 -5.56
C ARG A 126 4.69 -7.47 -5.92
N ASP A 127 3.62 -7.95 -6.56
CA ASP A 127 3.49 -9.35 -6.93
C ASP A 127 4.39 -9.70 -8.12
N GLY A 128 4.64 -8.76 -9.01
CA GLY A 128 5.62 -8.89 -10.09
C GLY A 128 7.04 -9.14 -9.58
N LEU A 129 7.46 -8.43 -8.52
CA LEU A 129 8.80 -8.61 -7.95
C LEU A 129 8.92 -9.90 -7.15
N LYS A 130 8.07 -10.11 -6.14
CA LYS A 130 8.25 -11.20 -5.15
C LYS A 130 7.31 -12.41 -5.32
N GLY A 131 6.36 -12.35 -6.25
CA GLY A 131 5.28 -13.33 -6.40
C GLY A 131 4.05 -12.95 -5.56
N SER A 132 2.90 -13.55 -5.90
CA SER A 132 1.62 -13.27 -5.24
C SER A 132 1.71 -13.40 -3.72
N VAL A 133 1.13 -12.44 -3.02
CA VAL A 133 1.05 -12.48 -1.54
C VAL A 133 0.05 -13.53 -1.05
N PHE A 134 -0.90 -13.93 -1.88
CA PHE A 134 -1.91 -14.96 -1.56
C PHE A 134 -1.42 -16.39 -1.73
N THR A 135 -0.18 -16.58 -2.20
CA THR A 135 0.44 -17.90 -2.39
C THR A 135 1.89 -17.83 -1.90
N ALA A 136 2.14 -18.33 -0.70
CA ALA A 136 3.43 -18.20 -0.03
C ALA A 136 4.62 -18.68 -0.88
N THR A 137 4.45 -19.75 -1.65
CA THR A 137 5.49 -20.37 -2.49
C THR A 137 5.58 -19.81 -3.91
N SER A 138 4.69 -18.89 -4.32
CA SER A 138 4.76 -18.29 -5.66
C SER A 138 6.00 -17.44 -5.82
N LYS A 139 6.60 -17.48 -7.01
CA LYS A 139 7.82 -16.76 -7.38
C LYS A 139 7.50 -15.58 -8.28
N GLY A 140 8.19 -14.46 -8.05
CA GLY A 140 8.17 -13.29 -8.91
C GLY A 140 9.48 -13.14 -9.69
N TYR A 141 9.68 -11.96 -10.25
CA TYR A 141 10.85 -11.64 -11.08
C TYR A 141 12.17 -11.92 -10.38
N ILE A 142 12.31 -11.48 -9.13
CA ILE A 142 13.55 -11.61 -8.35
C ILE A 142 13.79 -13.03 -7.85
N SER A 143 12.76 -13.86 -7.82
CA SER A 143 12.79 -15.19 -7.17
C SER A 143 12.63 -16.37 -8.13
N GLY A 144 12.79 -16.14 -9.45
CA GLY A 144 12.88 -17.20 -10.44
C GLY A 144 11.78 -17.23 -11.51
N ASN A 145 10.81 -16.30 -11.49
CA ASN A 145 9.80 -16.16 -12.55
C ASN A 145 10.05 -14.91 -13.42
N GLY A 146 11.28 -14.71 -13.88
CA GLY A 146 11.68 -13.50 -14.60
C GLY A 146 10.81 -13.17 -15.81
N ASN A 147 10.64 -14.10 -16.73
CA ASN A 147 9.88 -13.86 -17.98
C ASN A 147 8.39 -13.62 -17.71
N GLY A 148 7.77 -14.42 -16.83
CA GLY A 148 6.35 -14.30 -16.51
C GLY A 148 6.00 -13.01 -15.77
N SER A 149 6.90 -12.50 -14.95
CA SER A 149 6.68 -11.33 -14.11
C SER A 149 7.20 -10.02 -14.72
N PHE A 150 7.99 -10.06 -15.78
CA PHE A 150 8.60 -8.89 -16.40
C PHE A 150 7.59 -7.78 -16.77
N PRO A 151 6.42 -8.06 -17.38
CA PRO A 151 5.45 -7.01 -17.68
C PRO A 151 4.98 -6.23 -16.45
N SER A 152 4.73 -6.92 -15.35
CA SER A 152 4.29 -6.32 -14.07
C SER A 152 5.37 -5.44 -13.45
N VAL A 153 6.62 -5.89 -13.50
CA VAL A 153 7.77 -5.10 -13.02
C VAL A 153 7.96 -3.86 -13.89
N LEU A 154 7.88 -4.00 -15.23
CA LEU A 154 8.00 -2.88 -16.15
C LEU A 154 6.88 -1.85 -15.96
N PHE A 155 5.64 -2.29 -15.68
CA PHE A 155 4.53 -1.41 -15.34
C PHE A 155 4.85 -0.56 -14.10
N GLY A 156 5.37 -1.17 -13.04
CA GLY A 156 5.77 -0.46 -11.84
C GLY A 156 6.94 0.51 -12.08
N ILE A 157 8.00 0.07 -12.79
CA ILE A 157 9.14 0.93 -13.15
C ILE A 157 8.67 2.19 -13.91
N LYS A 158 7.63 2.05 -14.74
CA LYS A 158 7.02 3.18 -15.47
C LYS A 158 6.07 4.02 -14.62
N GLY A 159 5.95 3.77 -13.33
CA GLY A 159 5.07 4.54 -12.44
C GLY A 159 3.59 4.25 -12.64
N GLY A 160 3.21 3.01 -12.92
CA GLY A 160 1.82 2.63 -13.14
C GLY A 160 1.28 3.02 -14.52
N ALA A 161 2.17 3.28 -15.48
CA ALA A 161 1.81 3.61 -16.85
C ALA A 161 2.14 2.45 -17.80
N GLY A 162 1.23 2.11 -18.68
CA GLY A 162 1.44 1.10 -19.70
C GLY A 162 0.18 0.34 -20.07
N THR A 163 0.23 -0.30 -21.21
CA THR A 163 -0.90 -1.07 -21.74
C THR A 163 -0.89 -2.52 -21.21
N GLY A 164 -2.07 -3.10 -21.06
CA GLY A 164 -2.22 -4.52 -20.72
C GLY A 164 -2.56 -4.79 -19.25
N PHE A 165 -2.72 -3.75 -18.43
CA PHE A 165 -3.21 -3.86 -17.06
C PHE A 165 -4.63 -3.29 -16.94
N SER A 166 -5.37 -3.76 -15.94
CA SER A 166 -6.76 -3.35 -15.70
C SER A 166 -6.88 -1.91 -15.16
N TRP A 167 -5.76 -1.32 -14.78
CA TRP A 167 -5.68 0.04 -14.25
C TRP A 167 -4.36 0.70 -14.65
N GLU A 168 -4.38 2.00 -14.71
CA GLU A 168 -3.21 2.85 -14.88
C GLU A 168 -3.47 4.19 -14.21
N VAL A 169 -2.41 4.87 -13.80
CA VAL A 169 -2.50 6.19 -13.19
C VAL A 169 -1.73 7.22 -14.00
N LYS A 170 -2.15 8.47 -13.87
CA LYS A 170 -1.46 9.61 -14.47
C LYS A 170 -0.25 9.99 -13.59
N ASN A 171 0.82 10.47 -14.24
CA ASN A 171 1.95 11.14 -13.57
C ASN A 171 2.66 10.33 -12.45
N GLY A 172 2.62 9.01 -12.52
CA GLY A 172 3.30 8.20 -11.51
C GLY A 172 2.67 8.26 -10.13
N MET A 173 1.36 8.52 -10.03
CA MET A 173 0.61 8.53 -8.76
C MET A 173 0.45 7.11 -8.21
N VAL A 174 1.58 6.44 -8.01
CA VAL A 174 1.66 5.09 -7.43
C VAL A 174 2.62 5.07 -6.27
N VAL A 175 2.34 4.21 -5.32
CA VAL A 175 3.26 3.82 -4.25
C VAL A 175 3.79 2.43 -4.60
N ASN A 176 5.02 2.38 -5.10
CA ASN A 176 5.69 1.13 -5.43
C ASN A 176 6.30 0.51 -4.17
N TYR A 177 6.12 -0.78 -3.97
CA TYR A 177 6.54 -1.47 -2.75
C TYR A 177 6.73 -2.97 -2.97
N MET A 178 7.40 -3.64 -2.04
CA MET A 178 7.52 -5.09 -2.00
C MET A 178 6.82 -5.69 -0.78
N SER A 179 6.90 -5.05 0.38
CA SER A 179 6.17 -5.48 1.59
C SER A 179 5.61 -4.29 2.36
N ALA A 180 4.58 -4.57 3.16
CA ALA A 180 3.89 -3.61 4.02
C ALA A 180 3.51 -4.32 5.33
N HIS A 181 2.55 -3.76 6.10
CA HIS A 181 2.13 -4.35 7.37
C HIS A 181 1.36 -5.67 7.20
N ASP A 182 0.67 -5.87 6.06
CA ASP A 182 -0.04 -7.10 5.71
C ASP A 182 0.87 -8.11 5.00
N ASN A 183 0.52 -9.38 5.11
CA ASN A 183 1.20 -10.51 4.49
C ASN A 183 2.63 -10.72 5.00
N ASN A 184 3.36 -11.67 4.41
CA ASN A 184 4.74 -11.95 4.78
C ASN A 184 5.66 -10.75 4.52
N THR A 185 6.65 -10.54 5.40
CA THR A 185 7.78 -9.66 5.08
C THR A 185 8.47 -10.12 3.80
N LEU A 186 9.27 -9.25 3.17
CA LEU A 186 10.02 -9.65 1.98
C LEU A 186 10.94 -10.85 2.29
N TRP A 187 11.63 -10.82 3.43
CA TRP A 187 12.56 -11.90 3.79
C TRP A 187 11.85 -13.23 4.03
N ASP A 188 10.74 -13.23 4.77
CA ASP A 188 9.92 -14.44 4.98
C ASP A 188 9.37 -14.98 3.65
N LYS A 189 8.89 -14.10 2.76
CA LYS A 189 8.43 -14.49 1.43
C LYS A 189 9.52 -15.19 0.61
N LEU A 190 10.75 -14.67 0.65
CA LEU A 190 11.88 -15.29 -0.04
C LEU A 190 12.27 -16.64 0.57
N ILE A 191 12.18 -16.80 1.89
CA ILE A 191 12.40 -18.09 2.55
C ILE A 191 11.34 -19.11 2.09
N LEU A 192 10.06 -18.72 2.10
CA LEU A 192 8.95 -19.60 1.76
C LEU A 192 8.92 -20.01 0.27
N SER A 193 9.26 -19.09 -0.62
CA SER A 193 9.25 -19.35 -2.06
C SER A 193 10.55 -19.96 -2.59
N ASN A 194 11.66 -19.78 -1.89
CA ASN A 194 13.01 -20.15 -2.29
C ASN A 194 13.79 -20.84 -1.16
N GLY A 195 13.12 -21.73 -0.43
CA GLY A 195 13.73 -22.46 0.69
C GLY A 195 14.95 -23.29 0.34
N ASP A 196 14.99 -23.84 -0.88
CA ASP A 196 16.12 -24.66 -1.39
C ASP A 196 17.33 -23.81 -1.81
N ASN A 197 17.17 -22.51 -1.95
CA ASN A 197 18.27 -21.61 -2.28
C ASN A 197 19.15 -21.29 -1.04
N THR A 198 20.42 -20.96 -1.29
CA THR A 198 21.30 -20.50 -0.21
C THR A 198 20.89 -19.15 0.35
N VAL A 199 21.42 -18.78 1.50
CA VAL A 199 21.20 -17.45 2.10
C VAL A 199 21.72 -16.36 1.15
N GLU A 200 22.90 -16.56 0.56
CA GLU A 200 23.51 -15.62 -0.37
C GLU A 200 22.65 -15.37 -1.62
N GLU A 201 22.03 -16.42 -2.14
CA GLU A 201 21.10 -16.28 -3.28
C GLU A 201 19.86 -15.49 -2.89
N ARG A 202 19.27 -15.73 -1.72
CA ARG A 202 18.13 -14.93 -1.21
C ARG A 202 18.52 -13.49 -0.92
N LEU A 203 19.72 -13.23 -0.42
CA LEU A 203 20.26 -11.87 -0.26
C LEU A 203 20.42 -11.17 -1.62
N ALA A 204 20.87 -11.88 -2.65
CA ALA A 204 20.95 -11.34 -4.01
C ALA A 204 19.56 -11.01 -4.58
N MET A 205 18.56 -11.86 -4.33
CA MET A 205 17.16 -11.60 -4.70
C MET A 205 16.62 -10.33 -4.03
N ASN A 206 16.88 -10.15 -2.72
CA ASN A 206 16.47 -8.96 -1.98
C ASN A 206 17.11 -7.70 -2.56
N ARG A 207 18.43 -7.70 -2.79
CA ARG A 207 19.17 -6.58 -3.41
C ARG A 207 18.61 -6.22 -4.79
N LEU A 208 18.33 -7.22 -5.62
CA LEU A 208 17.74 -7.00 -6.94
C LEU A 208 16.37 -6.33 -6.82
N GLY A 209 15.53 -6.80 -5.89
CA GLY A 209 14.22 -6.21 -5.62
C GLY A 209 14.32 -4.75 -5.17
N ALA A 210 15.16 -4.47 -4.19
CA ALA A 210 15.43 -3.12 -3.69
C ALA A 210 15.90 -2.18 -4.83
N THR A 211 16.83 -2.65 -5.66
CA THR A 211 17.31 -1.85 -6.81
C THR A 211 16.18 -1.51 -7.77
N LEU A 212 15.39 -2.52 -8.19
CA LEU A 212 14.28 -2.30 -9.11
C LEU A 212 13.22 -1.39 -8.54
N LEU A 213 12.97 -1.50 -7.24
CA LEU A 213 12.04 -0.62 -6.53
C LEU A 213 12.53 0.83 -6.53
N MET A 214 13.78 1.07 -6.14
CA MET A 214 14.36 2.41 -6.00
C MET A 214 14.51 3.16 -7.33
N ILE A 215 14.68 2.46 -8.46
CA ILE A 215 14.73 3.10 -9.79
C ILE A 215 13.35 3.30 -10.43
N SER A 216 12.28 2.87 -9.77
CA SER A 216 10.93 2.99 -10.29
C SER A 216 10.40 4.42 -10.16
N LYS A 217 9.60 4.86 -11.14
CA LYS A 217 8.86 6.11 -11.06
C LYS A 217 7.75 6.02 -10.02
N GLY A 218 7.45 7.14 -9.36
CA GLY A 218 6.44 7.25 -8.32
C GLY A 218 7.08 7.24 -6.92
N THR A 219 6.24 7.15 -5.91
CA THR A 219 6.69 7.08 -4.53
C THR A 219 7.18 5.67 -4.21
N VAL A 220 8.36 5.56 -3.61
CA VAL A 220 8.90 4.29 -3.12
C VAL A 220 8.51 4.12 -1.66
N PHE A 221 8.02 2.94 -1.34
CA PHE A 221 7.68 2.52 0.01
C PHE A 221 8.33 1.17 0.32
N PHE A 222 8.90 1.01 1.49
CA PHE A 222 9.31 -0.28 2.02
C PHE A 222 8.94 -0.40 3.49
N GLN A 223 8.63 -1.60 3.93
CA GLN A 223 8.25 -1.87 5.31
C GLN A 223 9.44 -1.63 6.24
N ALA A 224 9.22 -0.97 7.39
CA ALA A 224 10.25 -0.78 8.40
C ALA A 224 10.88 -2.13 8.80
N GLY A 225 12.20 -2.23 8.64
CA GLY A 225 12.98 -3.44 8.84
C GLY A 225 13.19 -4.29 7.58
N GLU A 226 12.57 -3.97 6.44
CA GLU A 226 12.84 -4.66 5.16
C GLU A 226 14.32 -4.53 4.78
N GLU A 227 14.90 -3.37 5.02
CA GLU A 227 16.31 -3.04 4.82
C GLU A 227 17.29 -3.83 5.70
N MET A 228 16.77 -4.47 6.75
CA MET A 228 17.57 -5.29 7.68
C MET A 228 17.04 -6.73 7.79
N LEU A 229 16.45 -7.23 6.71
CA LEU A 229 15.96 -8.61 6.59
C LEU A 229 14.94 -9.02 7.68
N ARG A 230 14.09 -8.09 8.11
CA ARG A 230 13.10 -8.35 9.15
C ARG A 230 12.29 -9.60 8.84
N THR A 231 12.22 -10.50 9.81
CA THR A 231 11.31 -11.64 9.82
C THR A 231 10.16 -11.42 10.80
N LYS A 232 9.04 -12.05 10.53
CA LYS A 232 7.94 -12.29 11.45
C LYS A 232 7.70 -13.78 11.62
N ASP A 233 8.76 -14.58 11.46
CA ASP A 233 8.75 -16.05 11.54
C ASP A 233 7.70 -16.70 10.62
N GLY A 234 7.44 -16.05 9.46
CA GLY A 234 6.46 -16.51 8.47
C GLY A 234 5.00 -16.20 8.83
N ASP A 235 4.74 -15.45 9.91
CA ASP A 235 3.38 -15.00 10.26
C ASP A 235 2.90 -13.95 9.25
N GLU A 236 2.01 -14.37 8.35
CA GLU A 236 1.45 -13.54 7.30
C GLU A 236 0.34 -12.60 7.79
N ASN A 237 -0.20 -12.84 8.99
CA ASN A 237 -1.36 -12.12 9.50
C ASN A 237 -1.14 -11.66 10.95
N SER A 238 -0.03 -11.01 11.18
CA SER A 238 0.55 -10.71 12.49
C SER A 238 -0.14 -9.59 13.29
N TYR A 239 -1.26 -9.03 12.79
CA TYR A 239 -1.91 -7.87 13.44
C TYR A 239 -2.39 -8.16 14.89
N LYS A 240 -2.61 -9.43 15.24
CA LYS A 240 -2.94 -9.87 16.62
C LYS A 240 -1.79 -10.53 17.35
N SER A 241 -0.65 -10.72 16.69
CA SER A 241 0.52 -11.35 17.27
C SER A 241 1.21 -10.40 18.25
N GLY A 242 1.86 -10.97 19.27
CA GLY A 242 2.54 -10.18 20.29
C GLY A 242 3.84 -9.54 19.79
N ASP A 243 4.49 -8.81 20.71
CA ASP A 243 5.73 -8.06 20.43
C ASP A 243 6.87 -8.97 19.96
N ALA A 244 6.90 -10.23 20.38
CA ALA A 244 7.92 -11.18 19.92
C ALA A 244 7.95 -11.36 18.40
N ILE A 245 6.80 -11.19 17.74
CA ILE A 245 6.65 -11.26 16.27
C ILE A 245 6.74 -9.87 15.62
N ASN A 246 6.14 -8.86 16.26
CA ASN A 246 5.94 -7.56 15.64
C ASN A 246 7.04 -6.53 15.93
N ASN A 247 7.92 -6.76 16.91
CA ASN A 247 9.02 -5.84 17.19
C ASN A 247 9.99 -5.70 16.00
N ILE A 248 10.77 -4.64 16.04
CA ILE A 248 11.94 -4.48 15.16
C ILE A 248 13.16 -4.73 16.03
N ASP A 249 13.86 -5.83 15.79
CA ASP A 249 15.06 -6.20 16.54
C ASP A 249 16.28 -5.47 15.98
N TRP A 250 16.57 -4.32 16.55
CA TRP A 250 17.76 -3.52 16.19
C TRP A 250 19.09 -4.20 16.55
N SER A 251 19.09 -5.22 17.40
CA SER A 251 20.30 -5.91 17.84
C SER A 251 20.95 -6.75 16.75
N VAL A 252 20.25 -7.03 15.65
CA VAL A 252 20.77 -7.76 14.48
C VAL A 252 21.76 -6.92 13.66
N LEU A 253 21.74 -5.59 13.79
CA LEU A 253 22.60 -4.67 13.05
C LEU A 253 24.03 -4.66 13.64
N LYS A 254 24.74 -5.74 13.47
CA LYS A 254 26.16 -5.86 13.87
C LYS A 254 27.03 -5.76 12.63
N GLU A 255 28.10 -4.99 12.69
CA GLU A 255 29.05 -4.86 11.58
C GLU A 255 29.47 -6.25 11.07
N GLY A 256 29.31 -6.45 9.76
CA GLY A 256 29.60 -7.72 9.08
C GLY A 256 28.47 -8.75 9.12
N SER A 257 27.32 -8.47 9.76
CA SER A 257 26.13 -9.31 9.62
C SER A 257 25.42 -9.06 8.28
N ASN A 258 24.64 -10.04 7.81
CA ASN A 258 23.87 -9.90 6.58
C ASN A 258 22.85 -8.75 6.66
N GLU A 259 22.27 -8.54 7.83
CA GLU A 259 21.30 -7.49 8.14
C GLU A 259 21.95 -6.12 8.04
N TYR A 260 23.16 -5.96 8.60
CA TYR A 260 23.92 -4.72 8.52
C TYR A 260 24.34 -4.41 7.06
N GLU A 261 24.85 -5.41 6.34
CA GLU A 261 25.28 -5.23 4.94
C GLU A 261 24.07 -4.94 4.02
N MET A 262 22.91 -5.50 4.30
CA MET A 262 21.70 -5.18 3.57
C MET A 262 21.23 -3.75 3.84
N MET A 263 21.23 -3.32 5.10
CA MET A 263 20.93 -1.93 5.47
C MET A 263 21.88 -0.95 4.75
N ARG A 264 23.17 -1.25 4.73
CA ARG A 264 24.16 -0.43 4.00
C ARG A 264 23.89 -0.37 2.51
N TYR A 265 23.41 -1.49 1.94
CA TYR A 265 23.02 -1.54 0.53
C TYR A 265 21.82 -0.60 0.24
N TYR A 266 20.75 -0.66 1.07
CA TYR A 266 19.62 0.26 0.95
C TYR A 266 20.05 1.73 1.11
N GLN A 267 20.91 2.04 2.07
CA GLN A 267 21.47 3.39 2.24
C GLN A 267 22.22 3.89 0.99
N GLY A 268 22.86 2.99 0.27
CA GLY A 268 23.56 3.33 -0.98
C GLY A 268 22.65 3.50 -2.18
N LEU A 269 21.41 3.01 -2.12
CA LEU A 269 20.41 3.20 -3.17
C LEU A 269 19.63 4.51 -3.00
N ILE A 270 19.43 4.98 -1.75
CA ILE A 270 18.79 6.24 -1.40
C ILE A 270 19.75 7.42 -1.60
#